data_5cb7bc10a78812ce6cda23917e656440
#
_entry.id   5cb7bc10a78812ce6cda23917e656440
#
_cell.length_a   1.000
_cell.length_b   1.000
_cell.length_c   1.000
_cell.angle_alpha   90.00
_cell.angle_beta   90.00
_cell.angle_gamma   90.00
#
_symmetry.space_group_name_H-M   'P 1'
#
loop_
_entity.id
_entity.type
_entity.pdbx_description
1 polymer ?
#
loop_
_entity_poly.entity_id
_entity_poly.type
_entity_poly.pdbx_seq_one_letter_code
_entity_poly.pdbx_strand_id
1 'polypeptide(L)'
;NDQHFINKIKKVAKEVIPSGGQLFIYGSRARGDANEGSDWDLLIILDKSKIEQSDYDNVSFSFTMLGWENGQSVIPVLYTKEEWENSTFLPFYKNVEKDKILLQ
;
A
#
# COMPACT_ATOMS: atom_id res chain seq x y z
N ASN A 1 -2.45 13.81 -13.03
CA ASN A 1 -2.82 14.18 -11.68
C ASN A 1 -2.87 12.95 -10.76
N ASP A 2 -2.93 13.17 -9.48
CA ASP A 2 -2.88 12.09 -8.49
C ASP A 2 -4.04 11.11 -8.63
N GLN A 3 -5.23 11.58 -8.95
CA GLN A 3 -6.39 10.69 -9.09
C GLN A 3 -6.22 9.69 -10.23
N HIS A 4 -5.55 10.08 -11.29
CA HIS A 4 -5.30 9.19 -12.42
C HIS A 4 -4.40 8.02 -11.99
N PHE A 5 -3.35 8.31 -11.24
CA PHE A 5 -2.45 7.26 -10.73
C PHE A 5 -3.12 6.42 -9.64
N ILE A 6 -3.92 7.05 -8.77
CA ILE A 6 -4.70 6.32 -7.75
C ILE A 6 -5.62 5.31 -8.42
N ASN A 7 -6.24 5.67 -9.53
CA ASN A 7 -7.11 4.74 -10.27
C ASN A 7 -6.33 3.54 -10.80
N LYS A 8 -5.09 3.76 -11.23
CA LYS A 8 -4.20 2.66 -11.65
C LYS A 8 -3.83 1.75 -10.49
N ILE A 9 -3.54 2.35 -9.32
CA ILE A 9 -3.27 1.58 -8.10
C ILE A 9 -4.47 0.70 -7.75
N LYS A 10 -5.67 1.27 -7.78
CA LYS A 10 -6.90 0.52 -7.48
C LYS A 10 -7.12 -0.64 -8.44
N LYS A 11 -6.81 -0.44 -9.71
CA LYS A 11 -6.95 -1.49 -10.72
C LYS A 11 -6.01 -2.66 -10.43
N VAL A 12 -4.74 -2.38 -10.13
CA VAL A 12 -3.78 -3.43 -9.76
C VAL A 12 -4.22 -4.14 -8.49
N ALA A 13 -4.67 -3.38 -7.48
CA ALA A 13 -5.14 -3.95 -6.22
C ALA A 13 -6.26 -4.97 -6.45
N LYS A 14 -7.20 -4.64 -7.32
CA LYS A 14 -8.31 -5.51 -7.66
C LYS A 14 -7.84 -6.81 -8.31
N GLU A 15 -6.76 -6.74 -9.08
CA GLU A 15 -6.21 -7.89 -9.80
C GLU A 15 -5.36 -8.81 -8.90
N VAL A 16 -4.60 -8.22 -7.94
CA VAL A 16 -3.55 -8.98 -7.23
C VAL A 16 -3.82 -9.20 -5.75
N ILE A 17 -4.65 -8.40 -5.10
CA ILE A 17 -4.92 -8.57 -3.68
C ILE A 17 -6.06 -9.58 -3.50
N PRO A 18 -5.80 -10.71 -2.81
CA PRO A 18 -6.84 -11.72 -2.60
C PRO A 18 -8.01 -11.19 -1.75
N SER A 19 -9.14 -11.85 -1.86
CA SER A 19 -10.33 -11.53 -1.06
C SER A 19 -9.99 -11.46 0.42
N GLY A 20 -10.51 -10.44 1.11
CA GLY A 20 -10.24 -10.19 2.52
C GLY A 20 -9.03 -9.30 2.76
N GLY A 21 -8.21 -9.06 1.75
CA GLY A 21 -7.09 -8.13 1.86
C GLY A 21 -7.53 -6.68 1.68
N GLN A 22 -6.68 -5.76 2.14
CA GLN A 22 -6.95 -4.32 2.06
C GLN A 22 -5.72 -3.57 1.58
N LEU A 23 -5.95 -2.44 0.94
CA LEU A 23 -4.88 -1.54 0.51
C LEU A 23 -5.20 -0.12 0.98
N PHE A 24 -4.22 0.49 1.64
CA PHE A 24 -4.30 1.88 2.08
C PHE A 24 -3.17 2.69 1.48
N ILE A 25 -3.44 3.96 1.21
CA ILE A 25 -2.41 4.96 0.95
C ILE A 25 -2.17 5.71 2.26
N TYR A 26 -0.91 6.03 2.56
CA TYR A 26 -0.57 6.84 3.72
C TYR A 26 0.57 7.78 3.37
N GLY A 27 1.06 8.54 4.36
CA GLY A 27 2.13 9.50 4.11
C GLY A 27 1.68 10.74 3.35
N SER A 28 2.63 11.41 2.70
CA SER A 28 2.38 12.72 2.09
C SER A 28 1.30 12.71 1.02
N ARG A 29 1.20 11.61 0.24
CA ARG A 29 0.17 11.50 -0.80
C ARG A 29 -1.23 11.39 -0.20
N ALA A 30 -1.34 10.81 1.00
CA ALA A 30 -2.61 10.73 1.71
C ALA A 30 -2.96 12.05 2.39
N ARG A 31 -1.95 12.73 2.97
CA ARG A 31 -2.17 14.00 3.68
C ARG A 31 -2.45 15.18 2.74
N GLY A 32 -2.06 15.08 1.47
CA GLY A 32 -2.22 16.16 0.51
C GLY A 32 -1.07 17.17 0.52
N ASP A 33 0.06 16.84 1.17
CA ASP A 33 1.24 17.71 1.20
C ASP A 33 2.40 17.17 0.35
N ALA A 34 2.09 16.25 -0.57
CA ALA A 34 3.07 15.68 -1.48
C ALA A 34 3.45 16.66 -2.59
N ASN A 35 4.68 16.52 -3.09
CA ASN A 35 5.11 17.16 -4.32
C ASN A 35 5.26 16.09 -5.41
N GLU A 36 5.66 16.54 -6.61
CA GLU A 36 5.75 15.66 -7.78
C GLU A 36 6.67 14.46 -7.58
N GLY A 37 7.76 14.63 -6.83
CA GLY A 37 8.73 13.57 -6.58
C GLY A 37 8.46 12.72 -5.35
N SER A 38 7.36 12.97 -4.63
CA SER A 38 7.05 12.21 -3.42
C SER A 38 6.71 10.76 -3.71
N ASP A 39 7.13 9.86 -2.80
CA ASP A 39 6.78 8.44 -2.87
C ASP A 39 5.29 8.22 -2.67
N TRP A 40 4.79 7.15 -3.27
CA TRP A 40 3.46 6.62 -3.00
C TRP A 40 3.60 5.51 -1.97
N ASP A 41 3.28 5.82 -0.73
CA ASP A 41 3.38 4.85 0.37
C ASP A 41 2.11 4.02 0.47
N LEU A 42 2.23 2.72 0.25
CA LEU A 42 1.09 1.80 0.26
C LEU A 42 1.23 0.80 1.40
N LEU A 43 0.17 0.65 2.19
CA LEU A 43 0.07 -0.41 3.17
C LEU A 43 -0.91 -1.45 2.66
N ILE A 44 -0.43 -2.68 2.53
CA ILE A 44 -1.23 -3.81 2.06
C ILE A 44 -1.36 -4.79 3.21
N ILE A 45 -2.60 -5.04 3.63
CA ILE A 45 -2.90 -5.97 4.72
C ILE A 45 -3.56 -7.19 4.12
N LEU A 46 -2.93 -8.35 4.29
CA LEU A 46 -3.40 -9.62 3.74
C LEU A 46 -4.09 -10.45 4.81
N ASP A 47 -5.16 -11.12 4.41
CA ASP A 47 -5.94 -12.00 5.29
C ASP A 47 -5.39 -13.42 5.20
N LYS A 48 -4.24 -13.63 5.83
CA LYS A 48 -3.56 -14.93 5.87
C LYS A 48 -2.67 -15.01 7.11
N SER A 49 -2.20 -16.20 7.43
CA SER A 49 -1.45 -16.44 8.67
C SER A 49 -0.05 -15.85 8.67
N LYS A 50 0.61 -15.79 7.51
CA LYS A 50 1.94 -15.19 7.41
C LYS A 50 2.21 -14.71 5.98
N ILE A 51 3.08 -13.70 5.86
CA ILE A 51 3.55 -13.22 4.56
C ILE A 51 4.61 -14.19 4.04
N GLU A 52 4.46 -14.58 2.78
CA GLU A 52 5.37 -15.49 2.11
C GLU A 52 6.08 -14.81 0.95
N GLN A 53 7.14 -15.43 0.43
CA GLN A 53 7.87 -14.85 -0.70
C GLN A 53 6.95 -14.62 -1.91
N SER A 54 6.00 -15.53 -2.14
CA SER A 54 5.04 -15.37 -3.23
C SER A 54 4.18 -14.13 -3.10
N ASP A 55 3.93 -13.64 -1.88
CA ASP A 55 3.18 -12.41 -1.66
C ASP A 55 4.01 -11.20 -2.12
N TYR A 56 5.31 -11.20 -1.86
CA TYR A 56 6.19 -10.16 -2.37
C TYR A 56 6.26 -10.19 -3.89
N ASP A 57 6.41 -11.39 -4.47
CA ASP A 57 6.55 -11.55 -5.91
C ASP A 57 5.27 -11.19 -6.68
N ASN A 58 4.11 -11.56 -6.16
CA ASN A 58 2.84 -11.43 -6.87
C ASN A 58 2.03 -10.19 -6.48
N VAL A 59 2.20 -9.68 -5.26
CA VAL A 59 1.44 -8.51 -4.79
C VAL A 59 2.34 -7.28 -4.76
N SER A 60 3.33 -7.29 -3.87
CA SER A 60 4.21 -6.13 -3.67
C SER A 60 4.87 -5.68 -4.98
N PHE A 61 5.48 -6.62 -5.70
CA PHE A 61 6.22 -6.31 -6.93
C PHE A 61 5.32 -5.72 -8.01
N SER A 62 4.05 -6.13 -8.07
CA SER A 62 3.10 -5.57 -9.04
C SER A 62 2.92 -4.07 -8.88
N PHE A 63 2.92 -3.58 -7.64
CA PHE A 63 2.83 -2.14 -7.37
C PHE A 63 4.13 -1.42 -7.68
N THR A 64 5.26 -2.05 -7.37
CA THR A 64 6.58 -1.49 -7.73
C THR A 64 6.69 -1.34 -9.24
N MET A 65 6.28 -2.34 -10.01
CA MET A 65 6.27 -2.31 -11.47
C MET A 65 5.35 -1.22 -12.01
N LEU A 66 4.17 -1.09 -11.41
CA LEU A 66 3.24 -0.02 -11.81
C LEU A 66 3.92 1.35 -11.68
N GLY A 67 4.66 1.56 -10.60
CA GLY A 67 5.42 2.79 -10.40
C GLY A 67 6.42 3.01 -11.52
N TRP A 68 7.27 2.02 -11.76
CA TRP A 68 8.30 2.12 -12.81
C TRP A 68 7.70 2.42 -14.18
N GLU A 69 6.59 1.80 -14.53
CA GLU A 69 5.92 2.01 -15.81
C GLU A 69 5.33 3.41 -15.96
N ASN A 70 5.12 4.12 -14.86
CA ASN A 70 4.49 5.44 -14.85
C ASN A 70 5.42 6.55 -14.34
N GLY A 71 6.71 6.27 -14.19
CA GLY A 71 7.67 7.26 -13.70
C GLY A 71 7.40 7.67 -12.25
N GLN A 72 6.84 6.78 -11.43
CA GLN A 72 6.50 7.05 -10.04
C GLN A 72 7.29 6.12 -9.13
N SER A 73 7.55 6.57 -7.89
CA SER A 73 8.14 5.74 -6.85
C SER A 73 7.03 5.22 -5.95
N VAL A 74 6.81 3.91 -5.97
CA VAL A 74 5.79 3.25 -5.15
C VAL A 74 6.49 2.36 -4.12
N ILE A 75 6.14 2.54 -2.85
CA ILE A 75 6.75 1.82 -1.73
C ILE A 75 5.66 0.97 -1.06
N PRO A 76 5.49 -0.29 -1.49
CA PRO A 76 4.51 -1.18 -0.87
C PRO A 76 5.07 -1.84 0.38
N VAL A 77 4.25 -1.93 1.43
CA VAL A 77 4.59 -2.61 2.68
C VAL A 77 3.50 -3.65 2.94
N LEU A 78 3.90 -4.89 3.24
CA LEU A 78 2.98 -6.00 3.48
C LEU A 78 2.92 -6.36 4.96
N TYR A 79 1.69 -6.53 5.47
CA TYR A 79 1.44 -7.07 6.81
C TYR A 79 0.28 -8.05 6.70
N THR A 80 0.25 -9.06 7.59
CA THR A 80 -0.99 -9.79 7.83
C THR A 80 -1.88 -8.97 8.76
N LYS A 81 -3.17 -9.29 8.80
CA LYS A 81 -4.08 -8.62 9.74
C LYS A 81 -3.59 -8.75 11.18
N GLU A 82 -3.16 -9.94 11.57
CA GLU A 82 -2.67 -10.18 12.93
C GLU A 82 -1.41 -9.37 13.24
N GLU A 83 -0.46 -9.35 12.31
CA GLU A 83 0.76 -8.55 12.48
C GLU A 83 0.43 -7.07 12.66
N TRP A 84 -0.49 -6.55 11.85
CA TRP A 84 -0.88 -5.14 11.94
C TRP A 84 -1.55 -4.83 13.28
N GLU A 85 -2.50 -5.67 13.68
CA GLU A 85 -3.21 -5.52 14.98
C GLU A 85 -2.25 -5.61 16.18
N ASN A 86 -1.17 -6.38 16.06
CA ASN A 86 -0.16 -6.52 17.10
C ASN A 86 0.91 -5.44 17.07
N SER A 87 0.81 -4.48 16.15
CA SER A 87 1.82 -3.41 15.96
C SER A 87 1.40 -2.09 16.59
N THR A 88 0.35 -2.05 17.37
CA THR A 88 -0.27 -0.81 17.90
C THR A 88 0.69 0.07 18.70
N PHE A 89 1.73 -0.51 19.28
CA PHE A 89 2.72 0.23 20.07
C PHE A 89 3.82 0.90 19.23
N LEU A 90 3.92 0.56 17.94
CA LEU A 90 4.97 1.09 17.07
C LEU A 90 4.64 2.50 16.59
N PRO A 91 5.65 3.40 16.53
CA PRO A 91 5.44 4.72 15.91
C PRO A 91 4.93 4.63 14.48
N PHE A 92 5.42 3.66 13.70
CA PHE A 92 4.96 3.44 12.33
C PHE A 92 3.46 3.20 12.27
N TYR A 93 2.94 2.30 13.14
CA TYR A 93 1.50 2.03 13.21
C TYR A 93 0.72 3.32 13.47
N LYS A 94 1.14 4.08 14.47
CA LYS A 94 0.45 5.32 14.88
C LYS A 94 0.44 6.35 13.75
N ASN A 95 1.56 6.50 13.06
CA ASN A 95 1.67 7.45 11.94
C ASN A 95 0.79 7.04 10.77
N VAL A 96 0.79 5.75 10.43
CA VAL A 96 -0.03 5.24 9.32
C VAL A 96 -1.52 5.37 9.65
N GLU A 97 -1.93 4.94 10.85
CA GLU A 97 -3.34 5.01 11.25
C GLU A 97 -3.88 6.44 11.22
N LYS A 98 -3.03 7.42 11.50
CA LYS A 98 -3.40 8.83 11.48
C LYS A 98 -3.73 9.32 10.05
N ASP A 99 -2.98 8.86 9.07
CA ASP A 99 -3.03 9.41 7.71
C ASP A 99 -3.75 8.52 6.69
N LYS A 100 -3.89 7.22 6.96
CA LYS A 100 -4.28 6.25 5.93
C LYS A 100 -5.65 6.51 5.32
N ILE A 101 -5.74 6.22 4.03
CA ILE A 101 -6.98 6.27 3.26
C ILE A 101 -7.16 4.91 2.59
N LEU A 102 -8.32 4.29 2.80
CA LEU A 102 -8.63 3.00 2.19
C LEU A 102 -8.84 3.15 0.69
N LEU A 103 -8.11 2.37 -0.11
CA LEU A 103 -8.28 2.32 -1.56
C LEU A 103 -8.94 1.02 -2.03
N GLN A 104 -8.82 -0.05 -1.25
CA GLN A 104 -9.37 -1.34 -1.62
C GLN A 104 -9.85 -2.09 -0.38
#